data_8ca3f32a935ae643a6626db72718e692
#
_entry.id   8ca3f32a935ae643a6626db72718e692
#
_cell.length_a   1.000
_cell.length_b   1.000
_cell.length_c   1.000
_cell.angle_alpha   90.00
_cell.angle_beta   90.00
_cell.angle_gamma   90.00
#
_symmetry.space_group_name_H-M   'P 1'
#
loop_
_entity.id
_entity.type
_entity.pdbx_description
1 polymer ?
#
loop_
_entity_poly.entity_id
_entity_poly.type
_entity_poly.pdbx_seq_one_letter_code
_entity_poly.pdbx_strand_id
1 'polypeptide(L)'
;MALMNKKRLLYGIFLTALLCTTAFKACTISYSFTGTSIDYTRIRTVSIADFPNMAEFVYSPLSNMFSEALRDKFLRQTRLEVIRADGDLDLQGEITGYEMMPLSIGPDALAAQTRLTLTINVRFTNRVNPEEDFEKRYSAFQVFDANQLLSDVQDTLLDIMIEEIADQIFNDTVARW
;
A
#
# COMPACT_ATOMS: atom_id res chain seq x y z
N MET A 1 66.00 -36.33 -0.26
CA MET A 1 64.82 -36.24 -1.16
C MET A 1 63.47 -35.95 -0.45
N ALA A 2 63.33 -36.14 0.85
CA ALA A 2 62.05 -35.94 1.58
C ALA A 2 61.71 -34.49 1.96
N LEU A 3 62.65 -33.59 2.07
CA LEU A 3 62.41 -32.19 2.46
C LEU A 3 61.81 -31.32 1.33
N MET A 4 62.09 -31.71 0.09
CA MET A 4 61.61 -30.94 -1.09
C MET A 4 60.11 -31.13 -1.36
N ASN A 5 59.58 -32.28 -0.99
CA ASN A 5 58.14 -32.58 -1.11
C ASN A 5 57.27 -31.87 -0.06
N LYS A 6 57.77 -31.66 1.16
CA LYS A 6 57.03 -30.91 2.21
C LYS A 6 56.86 -29.43 1.86
N LYS A 7 57.81 -28.79 1.27
CA LYS A 7 57.70 -27.37 0.85
C LYS A 7 56.72 -27.21 -0.31
N ARG A 8 56.71 -28.14 -1.28
CA ARG A 8 55.70 -28.13 -2.37
C ARG A 8 54.30 -28.39 -1.88
N LEU A 9 54.12 -29.27 -0.90
CA LEU A 9 52.84 -29.53 -0.26
C LEU A 9 52.31 -28.30 0.51
N LEU A 10 53.20 -27.61 1.26
CA LEU A 10 52.87 -26.36 1.96
C LEU A 10 52.48 -25.23 1.00
N TYR A 11 53.17 -25.07 -0.12
CA TYR A 11 52.81 -24.08 -1.14
C TYR A 11 51.47 -24.41 -1.81
N GLY A 12 51.18 -25.71 -2.04
CA GLY A 12 49.87 -26.13 -2.58
C GLY A 12 48.72 -25.82 -1.63
N ILE A 13 48.88 -26.08 -0.34
CA ILE A 13 47.86 -25.75 0.69
C ILE A 13 47.68 -24.24 0.84
N PHE A 14 48.77 -23.47 0.77
CA PHE A 14 48.68 -21.99 0.86
C PHE A 14 47.99 -21.40 -0.37
N LEU A 15 48.26 -21.96 -1.56
CA LEU A 15 47.63 -21.50 -2.81
C LEU A 15 46.13 -21.83 -2.84
N THR A 16 45.72 -23.01 -2.36
CA THR A 16 44.31 -23.37 -2.27
C THR A 16 43.54 -22.56 -1.21
N ALA A 17 44.21 -22.26 -0.07
CA ALA A 17 43.62 -21.39 0.96
C ALA A 17 43.44 -19.94 0.45
N LEU A 18 44.40 -19.42 -0.33
CA LEU A 18 44.30 -18.11 -0.94
C LEU A 18 43.21 -18.05 -2.02
N LEU A 19 43.01 -19.13 -2.78
CA LEU A 19 41.94 -19.22 -3.79
C LEU A 19 40.54 -19.28 -3.15
N CYS A 20 40.39 -19.96 -2.00
CA CYS A 20 39.14 -20.01 -1.26
C CYS A 20 38.71 -18.66 -0.67
N THR A 21 39.69 -17.84 -0.23
CA THR A 21 39.35 -16.52 0.36
C THR A 21 38.84 -15.49 -0.65
N THR A 22 39.15 -15.64 -1.94
CA THR A 22 38.68 -14.76 -3.02
C THR A 22 37.27 -15.12 -3.49
N ALA A 23 36.79 -16.36 -3.27
CA ALA A 23 35.45 -16.80 -3.69
C ALA A 23 34.30 -16.29 -2.80
N PHE A 24 34.60 -15.84 -1.57
CA PHE A 24 33.56 -15.33 -0.64
C PHE A 24 33.17 -13.87 -0.85
N LYS A 25 33.75 -13.15 -1.79
CA LYS A 25 33.46 -11.73 -2.03
C LYS A 25 32.42 -11.45 -3.13
N ALA A 26 31.80 -12.48 -3.73
CA ALA A 26 31.01 -12.32 -4.96
C ALA A 26 29.51 -12.43 -4.80
N CYS A 27 28.94 -12.41 -3.58
CA CYS A 27 27.49 -12.41 -3.41
C CYS A 27 27.03 -11.37 -2.39
N THR A 28 27.12 -10.09 -2.76
CA THR A 28 26.23 -9.08 -2.18
C THR A 28 24.92 -9.14 -2.96
N ILE A 29 24.03 -10.06 -2.57
CA ILE A 29 22.63 -10.00 -3.00
C ILE A 29 22.01 -8.84 -2.21
N SER A 30 21.92 -7.68 -2.84
CA SER A 30 21.13 -6.58 -2.33
C SER A 30 19.66 -6.94 -2.53
N TYR A 31 19.04 -7.54 -1.54
CA TYR A 31 17.58 -7.63 -1.47
C TYR A 31 17.05 -6.23 -1.17
N SER A 32 16.73 -5.49 -2.20
CA SER A 32 15.87 -4.33 -2.10
C SER A 32 14.45 -4.84 -1.87
N PHE A 33 14.06 -4.95 -0.60
CA PHE A 33 12.70 -5.22 -0.18
C PHE A 33 11.87 -3.92 -0.28
N THR A 34 11.83 -3.32 -1.45
CA THR A 34 10.82 -2.33 -1.80
C THR A 34 9.75 -3.07 -2.56
N GLY A 35 8.66 -3.43 -1.86
CA GLY A 35 7.48 -4.07 -2.43
C GLY A 35 6.71 -3.16 -3.41
N THR A 36 7.41 -2.36 -4.18
CA THR A 36 6.86 -1.49 -5.22
C THR A 36 7.46 -1.88 -6.55
N SER A 37 6.61 -2.18 -7.52
CA SER A 37 7.02 -2.47 -8.90
C SER A 37 7.35 -1.21 -9.71
N ILE A 38 7.45 -0.05 -9.06
CA ILE A 38 7.68 1.25 -9.72
C ILE A 38 9.08 1.32 -10.31
N ASP A 39 9.17 1.65 -11.59
CA ASP A 39 10.42 2.07 -12.21
C ASP A 39 10.73 3.54 -11.87
N TYR A 40 11.43 3.78 -10.78
CA TYR A 40 11.81 5.12 -10.31
C TYR A 40 12.76 5.88 -11.27
N THR A 41 13.23 5.26 -12.35
CA THR A 41 14.01 5.96 -13.38
C THR A 41 13.09 6.77 -14.30
N ARG A 42 11.85 6.33 -14.46
CA ARG A 42 10.84 6.90 -15.35
C ARG A 42 9.69 7.58 -14.61
N ILE A 43 9.29 7.06 -13.45
CA ILE A 43 8.17 7.53 -12.63
C ILE A 43 8.75 8.15 -11.37
N ARG A 44 8.58 9.45 -11.20
CA ARG A 44 9.15 10.23 -10.09
C ARG A 44 8.13 10.97 -9.26
N THR A 45 6.98 11.26 -9.85
CA THR A 45 5.95 12.10 -9.23
C THR A 45 4.61 11.38 -9.18
N VAL A 46 3.82 11.70 -8.15
CA VAL A 46 2.43 11.29 -8.03
C VAL A 46 1.57 12.49 -7.67
N SER A 47 0.46 12.67 -8.37
CA SER A 47 -0.59 13.62 -7.99
C SER A 47 -1.78 12.88 -7.43
N ILE A 48 -2.28 13.36 -6.28
CA ILE A 48 -3.44 12.79 -5.61
C ILE A 48 -4.42 13.93 -5.37
N ALA A 49 -5.52 13.93 -6.11
CA ALA A 49 -6.57 14.92 -5.98
C ALA A 49 -7.30 14.80 -4.63
N ASP A 50 -8.09 15.82 -4.29
CA ASP A 50 -9.05 15.69 -3.21
C ASP A 50 -10.23 14.83 -3.69
N PHE A 51 -10.69 13.93 -2.82
CA PHE A 51 -11.81 13.03 -3.09
C PHE A 51 -13.09 13.62 -2.51
N PRO A 52 -13.92 14.31 -3.30
CA PRO A 52 -15.17 14.89 -2.81
C PRO A 52 -16.12 13.82 -2.31
N ASN A 53 -16.85 14.13 -1.24
CA ASN A 53 -17.91 13.28 -0.74
C ASN A 53 -19.20 13.52 -1.53
N MET A 54 -19.54 12.57 -2.40
CA MET A 54 -20.76 12.55 -3.22
C MET A 54 -21.79 11.55 -2.69
N ALA A 55 -21.53 10.93 -1.53
CA ALA A 55 -22.47 10.02 -0.90
C ALA A 55 -23.72 10.75 -0.38
N GLU A 56 -24.84 10.04 -0.31
CA GLU A 56 -26.10 10.60 0.20
C GLU A 56 -25.98 11.05 1.66
N PHE A 57 -25.27 10.27 2.48
CA PHE A 57 -24.98 10.65 3.85
C PHE A 57 -23.65 11.43 3.92
N VAL A 58 -23.75 12.70 4.31
CA VAL A 58 -22.58 13.60 4.29
C VAL A 58 -21.93 13.68 5.66
N TYR A 59 -20.67 13.25 5.74
CA TYR A 59 -19.76 13.54 6.85
C TYR A 59 -18.62 14.44 6.35
N SER A 60 -18.67 15.72 6.70
CA SER A 60 -17.78 16.73 6.13
C SER A 60 -16.28 16.44 6.27
N PRO A 61 -15.75 15.86 7.38
CA PRO A 61 -14.33 15.54 7.50
C PRO A 61 -13.86 14.41 6.58
N LEU A 62 -14.76 13.53 6.12
CA LEU A 62 -14.43 12.28 5.43
C LEU A 62 -13.55 12.49 4.18
N SER A 63 -13.86 13.52 3.37
CA SER A 63 -13.08 13.86 2.18
C SER A 63 -11.61 14.16 2.52
N ASN A 64 -11.38 14.98 3.53
CA ASN A 64 -10.02 15.31 3.96
C ASN A 64 -9.32 14.11 4.60
N MET A 65 -9.99 13.37 5.49
CA MET A 65 -9.44 12.17 6.13
C MET A 65 -8.93 11.18 5.10
N PHE A 66 -9.75 10.85 4.11
CA PHE A 66 -9.38 9.91 3.06
C PHE A 66 -8.22 10.43 2.18
N SER A 67 -8.34 11.67 1.70
CA SER A 67 -7.35 12.26 0.80
C SER A 67 -5.98 12.39 1.46
N GLU A 68 -5.94 12.77 2.74
CA GLU A 68 -4.71 12.88 3.53
C GLU A 68 -4.12 11.49 3.81
N ALA A 69 -4.94 10.51 4.22
CA ALA A 69 -4.47 9.15 4.47
C ALA A 69 -3.84 8.51 3.22
N LEU A 70 -4.46 8.73 2.04
CA LEU A 70 -3.92 8.23 0.78
C LEU A 70 -2.59 8.92 0.42
N ARG A 71 -2.48 10.25 0.56
CA ARG A 71 -1.22 11.00 0.34
C ARG A 71 -0.13 10.53 1.28
N ASP A 72 -0.44 10.40 2.56
CA ASP A 72 0.49 9.93 3.59
C ASP A 72 1.01 8.53 3.29
N LYS A 73 0.15 7.65 2.77
CA LYS A 73 0.56 6.30 2.41
C LYS A 73 1.58 6.29 1.28
N PHE A 74 1.35 7.06 0.22
CA PHE A 74 2.30 7.19 -0.89
C PHE A 74 3.61 7.83 -0.43
N LEU A 75 3.56 8.88 0.39
CA LEU A 75 4.75 9.53 0.96
C LEU A 75 5.60 8.59 1.81
N ARG A 76 4.97 7.72 2.61
CA ARG A 76 5.71 6.82 3.52
C ARG A 76 6.23 5.56 2.85
N GLN A 77 5.53 5.06 1.82
CA GLN A 77 5.83 3.76 1.25
C GLN A 77 6.49 3.83 -0.14
N THR A 78 6.62 5.02 -0.72
CA THR A 78 7.32 5.22 -2.00
C THR A 78 8.40 6.29 -1.90
N ARG A 79 9.18 6.43 -2.97
CA ARG A 79 10.15 7.53 -3.15
C ARG A 79 9.61 8.58 -4.13
N LEU A 80 8.30 8.54 -4.41
CA LEU A 80 7.67 9.49 -5.31
C LEU A 80 7.52 10.84 -4.62
N GLU A 81 7.72 11.89 -5.37
CA GLU A 81 7.38 13.24 -4.94
C GLU A 81 5.87 13.46 -5.13
N VAL A 82 5.17 13.79 -4.04
CA VAL A 82 3.74 14.10 -4.10
C VAL A 82 3.57 15.55 -4.54
N ILE A 83 2.96 15.75 -5.69
CA ILE A 83 2.69 17.06 -6.28
C ILE A 83 1.18 17.31 -6.39
N ARG A 84 0.78 18.57 -6.64
CA ARG A 84 -0.65 18.95 -6.63
C ARG A 84 -1.42 18.44 -7.85
N ALA A 85 -0.79 18.42 -9.01
CA ALA A 85 -1.41 18.05 -10.28
C ALA A 85 -0.34 17.60 -11.27
N ASP A 86 -0.77 16.87 -12.30
CA ASP A 86 0.05 16.48 -13.44
C ASP A 86 1.27 15.60 -13.10
N GLY A 87 1.15 14.76 -12.07
CA GLY A 87 2.15 13.73 -11.75
C GLY A 87 2.30 12.68 -12.84
N ASP A 88 3.44 11.95 -12.85
CA ASP A 88 3.63 10.78 -13.70
C ASP A 88 2.55 9.73 -13.42
N LEU A 89 2.21 9.58 -12.13
CA LEU A 89 1.01 8.87 -11.68
C LEU A 89 -0.02 9.90 -11.22
N ASP A 90 -1.27 9.68 -11.57
CA ASP A 90 -2.37 10.56 -11.18
C ASP A 90 -3.53 9.76 -10.59
N LEU A 91 -3.96 10.12 -9.39
CA LEU A 91 -5.05 9.52 -8.65
C LEU A 91 -6.15 10.54 -8.43
N GLN A 92 -7.30 10.26 -9.00
CA GLN A 92 -8.52 11.07 -8.87
C GLN A 92 -9.68 10.17 -8.49
N GLY A 93 -10.72 10.74 -7.93
CA GLY A 93 -11.91 9.97 -7.60
C GLY A 93 -12.87 10.72 -6.70
N GLU A 94 -13.83 9.98 -6.18
CA GLU A 94 -14.90 10.50 -5.34
C GLU A 94 -15.39 9.43 -4.34
N ILE A 95 -15.88 9.85 -3.21
CA ILE A 95 -16.55 8.99 -2.24
C ILE A 95 -18.00 8.86 -2.72
N THR A 96 -18.38 7.67 -3.16
CA THR A 96 -19.71 7.40 -3.77
C THR A 96 -20.69 6.77 -2.80
N GLY A 97 -20.22 6.21 -1.67
CA GLY A 97 -21.08 5.58 -0.68
C GLY A 97 -20.55 5.75 0.74
N TYR A 98 -21.42 6.18 1.62
CA TYR A 98 -21.22 6.18 3.06
C TYR A 98 -22.58 5.85 3.68
N GLU A 99 -22.75 4.57 4.08
CA GLU A 99 -24.07 4.02 4.34
C GLU A 99 -24.09 3.20 5.63
N MET A 100 -25.21 3.28 6.34
CA MET A 100 -25.48 2.42 7.50
C MET A 100 -26.59 1.44 7.16
N MET A 101 -26.35 0.17 7.46
CA MET A 101 -27.35 -0.90 7.29
C MET A 101 -27.49 -1.71 8.58
N PRO A 102 -28.68 -1.77 9.18
CA PRO A 102 -28.94 -2.67 10.29
C PRO A 102 -28.74 -4.13 9.85
N LEU A 103 -27.99 -4.90 10.64
CA LEU A 103 -27.87 -6.34 10.44
C LEU A 103 -28.96 -7.02 11.24
N SER A 104 -29.88 -7.72 10.55
CA SER A 104 -30.87 -8.56 11.17
C SER A 104 -30.18 -9.80 11.77
N ILE A 105 -30.24 -9.94 13.08
CA ILE A 105 -29.84 -11.14 13.77
C ILE A 105 -31.09 -11.92 14.16
N GLY A 106 -31.06 -13.25 14.05
CA GLY A 106 -32.18 -14.14 14.24
C GLY A 106 -32.92 -13.99 15.58
N PRO A 107 -33.98 -14.75 15.84
CA PRO A 107 -34.95 -14.52 16.92
C PRO A 107 -34.41 -14.53 18.35
N ASP A 108 -33.16 -15.01 18.54
CA ASP A 108 -32.49 -15.04 19.86
C ASP A 108 -31.43 -13.94 20.00
N ALA A 109 -31.40 -12.94 19.12
CA ALA A 109 -30.34 -11.95 19.06
C ALA A 109 -30.45 -10.87 20.14
N LEU A 110 -29.72 -11.05 21.18
CA LEU A 110 -29.50 -10.07 22.24
C LEU A 110 -28.62 -8.89 21.83
N ALA A 111 -28.01 -8.92 20.65
CA ALA A 111 -27.15 -7.85 20.15
C ALA A 111 -27.54 -7.46 18.73
N ALA A 112 -28.24 -6.35 18.60
CA ALA A 112 -28.45 -5.69 17.30
C ALA A 112 -27.12 -5.09 16.84
N GLN A 113 -26.76 -5.28 15.59
CA GLN A 113 -25.54 -4.72 14.99
C GLN A 113 -25.88 -3.85 13.80
N THR A 114 -25.06 -2.86 13.54
CA THR A 114 -25.16 -2.00 12.37
C THR A 114 -23.85 -2.09 11.58
N ARG A 115 -23.97 -2.25 10.27
CA ARG A 115 -22.85 -2.18 9.34
C ARG A 115 -22.73 -0.76 8.82
N LEU A 116 -21.53 -0.20 8.94
CA LEU A 116 -21.12 1.02 8.27
C LEU A 116 -20.29 0.63 7.05
N THR A 117 -20.63 1.15 5.87
CA THR A 117 -19.92 0.87 4.62
C THR A 117 -19.42 2.16 4.02
N LEU A 118 -18.15 2.17 3.60
CA LEU A 118 -17.51 3.25 2.84
C LEU A 118 -17.19 2.72 1.44
N THR A 119 -17.55 3.49 0.41
CA THR A 119 -17.31 3.15 -0.99
C THR A 119 -16.70 4.33 -1.72
N ILE A 120 -15.62 4.07 -2.44
CA ILE A 120 -14.84 5.10 -3.15
C ILE A 120 -14.62 4.62 -4.58
N ASN A 121 -14.91 5.49 -5.55
CA ASN A 121 -14.54 5.29 -6.94
C ASN A 121 -13.20 5.97 -7.23
N VAL A 122 -12.24 5.26 -7.79
CA VAL A 122 -10.88 5.74 -8.05
C VAL A 122 -10.57 5.58 -9.51
N ARG A 123 -10.07 6.65 -10.12
CA ARG A 123 -9.45 6.66 -11.45
C ARG A 123 -7.95 6.82 -11.27
N PHE A 124 -7.20 5.87 -11.75
CA PHE A 124 -5.75 5.87 -11.81
C PHE A 124 -5.28 6.07 -13.24
N THR A 125 -4.35 6.99 -13.44
CA THR A 125 -3.72 7.25 -14.74
C THR A 125 -2.21 7.17 -14.58
N ASN A 126 -1.56 6.32 -15.38
CA ASN A 126 -0.12 6.24 -15.50
C ASN A 126 0.32 6.88 -16.82
N ARG A 127 0.81 8.13 -16.78
CA ARG A 127 1.24 8.88 -17.97
C ARG A 127 2.48 8.30 -18.66
N VAL A 128 3.23 7.46 -17.94
CA VAL A 128 4.43 6.78 -18.46
C VAL A 128 4.06 5.46 -19.15
N ASN A 129 3.02 4.78 -18.66
CA ASN A 129 2.49 3.54 -19.21
C ASN A 129 0.95 3.52 -19.18
N PRO A 130 0.28 4.09 -20.18
CA PRO A 130 -1.19 4.18 -20.20
C PRO A 130 -1.94 2.83 -20.23
N GLU A 131 -1.24 1.73 -20.49
CA GLU A 131 -1.84 0.38 -20.39
C GLU A 131 -2.19 -0.02 -18.95
N GLU A 132 -1.65 0.69 -17.98
CA GLU A 132 -1.91 0.48 -16.56
C GLU A 132 -3.07 1.32 -16.02
N ASP A 133 -3.66 2.19 -16.83
CA ASP A 133 -4.79 3.01 -16.46
C ASP A 133 -5.99 2.15 -16.07
N PHE A 134 -6.67 2.54 -15.01
CA PHE A 134 -7.91 1.88 -14.62
C PHE A 134 -8.87 2.82 -13.90
N GLU A 135 -10.13 2.43 -13.87
CA GLU A 135 -11.14 2.98 -12.98
C GLU A 135 -11.76 1.83 -12.18
N LYS A 136 -11.74 1.95 -10.85
CA LYS A 136 -12.17 0.87 -9.96
C LYS A 136 -12.85 1.40 -8.72
N ARG A 137 -13.87 0.67 -8.29
CA ARG A 137 -14.57 0.91 -7.03
C ARG A 137 -13.95 0.07 -5.92
N TYR A 138 -13.66 0.73 -4.79
CA TYR A 138 -13.16 0.11 -3.56
C TYR A 138 -14.21 0.28 -2.47
N SER A 139 -14.36 -0.72 -1.62
CA SER A 139 -15.32 -0.67 -0.52
C SER A 139 -14.78 -1.42 0.69
N ALA A 140 -14.95 -0.82 1.87
CA ALA A 140 -14.68 -1.43 3.14
C ALA A 140 -15.90 -1.26 4.07
N PHE A 141 -16.01 -2.12 5.07
CA PHE A 141 -17.11 -2.01 6.04
C PHE A 141 -16.60 -2.36 7.45
N GLN A 142 -17.27 -1.77 8.43
CA GLN A 142 -17.11 -2.12 9.83
C GLN A 142 -18.48 -2.36 10.46
N VAL A 143 -18.51 -3.17 11.51
CA VAL A 143 -19.72 -3.49 12.26
C VAL A 143 -19.59 -2.97 13.69
N PHE A 144 -20.63 -2.33 14.19
CA PHE A 144 -20.69 -1.81 15.54
C PHE A 144 -22.02 -2.14 16.20
N ASP A 145 -22.07 -2.02 17.53
CA ASP A 145 -23.29 -2.29 18.32
C ASP A 145 -24.35 -1.22 18.01
N ALA A 146 -25.56 -1.64 17.66
CA ALA A 146 -26.67 -0.72 17.34
C ALA A 146 -27.11 0.13 18.54
N ASN A 147 -26.72 -0.21 19.77
CA ASN A 147 -26.96 0.61 20.95
C ASN A 147 -25.93 1.75 21.11
N GLN A 148 -24.85 1.73 20.36
CA GLN A 148 -23.86 2.81 20.36
C GLN A 148 -24.28 3.91 19.40
N LEU A 149 -24.03 5.16 19.76
CA LEU A 149 -24.20 6.27 18.85
C LEU A 149 -23.07 6.24 17.81
N LEU A 150 -23.42 6.42 16.55
CA LEU A 150 -22.42 6.47 15.47
C LEU A 150 -21.36 7.55 15.75
N SER A 151 -21.77 8.71 16.27
CA SER A 151 -20.86 9.82 16.62
C SER A 151 -19.71 9.41 17.56
N ASP A 152 -19.90 8.40 18.37
CA ASP A 152 -18.92 8.00 19.39
C ASP A 152 -17.86 7.04 18.81
N VAL A 153 -18.19 6.34 17.75
CA VAL A 153 -17.33 5.30 17.13
C VAL A 153 -16.91 5.64 15.70
N GLN A 154 -17.53 6.63 15.09
CA GLN A 154 -17.42 6.98 13.68
C GLN A 154 -15.98 7.17 13.23
N ASP A 155 -15.21 8.00 13.94
CA ASP A 155 -13.84 8.32 13.55
C ASP A 155 -12.96 7.08 13.58
N THR A 156 -13.08 6.25 14.63
CA THR A 156 -12.32 4.99 14.75
C THR A 156 -12.67 4.00 13.64
N LEU A 157 -13.96 3.88 13.29
CA LEU A 157 -14.39 2.99 12.22
C LEU A 157 -13.93 3.48 10.86
N LEU A 158 -13.98 4.80 10.65
CA LEU A 158 -13.50 5.43 9.42
C LEU A 158 -11.99 5.26 9.25
N ASP A 159 -11.20 5.45 10.28
CA ASP A 159 -9.75 5.26 10.22
C ASP A 159 -9.40 3.86 9.72
N ILE A 160 -10.06 2.83 10.26
CA ILE A 160 -9.85 1.43 9.84
C ILE A 160 -10.25 1.22 8.36
N MET A 161 -11.42 1.71 7.95
CA MET A 161 -11.92 1.53 6.58
C MET A 161 -11.11 2.32 5.56
N ILE A 162 -10.67 3.53 5.92
CA ILE A 162 -9.83 4.39 5.08
C ILE A 162 -8.47 3.72 4.86
N GLU A 163 -7.86 3.19 5.93
CA GLU A 163 -6.57 2.50 5.82
C GLU A 163 -6.68 1.26 4.94
N GLU A 164 -7.74 0.46 5.11
CA GLU A 164 -8.00 -0.72 4.28
C GLU A 164 -8.15 -0.36 2.80
N ILE A 165 -8.94 0.67 2.48
CA ILE A 165 -9.14 1.11 1.09
C ILE A 165 -7.84 1.71 0.52
N ALA A 166 -7.12 2.52 1.30
CA ALA A 166 -5.84 3.09 0.87
C ALA A 166 -4.79 1.99 0.60
N ASP A 167 -4.79 0.90 1.38
CA ASP A 167 -3.94 -0.27 1.13
C ASP A 167 -4.29 -0.96 -0.20
N GLN A 168 -5.57 -1.16 -0.46
CA GLN A 168 -6.04 -1.78 -1.71
C GLN A 168 -5.65 -0.92 -2.92
N ILE A 169 -5.85 0.41 -2.85
CA ILE A 169 -5.47 1.34 -3.92
C ILE A 169 -3.96 1.32 -4.14
N PHE A 170 -3.19 1.39 -3.07
CA PHE A 170 -1.72 1.35 -3.12
C PHE A 170 -1.22 0.07 -3.79
N ASN A 171 -1.78 -1.08 -3.41
CA ASN A 171 -1.43 -2.37 -3.99
C ASN A 171 -1.77 -2.45 -5.48
N ASP A 172 -2.93 -1.93 -5.88
CA ASP A 172 -3.36 -1.96 -7.28
C ASP A 172 -2.58 -0.98 -8.18
N THR A 173 -1.98 0.06 -7.60
CA THR A 173 -1.27 1.11 -8.36
C THR A 173 0.23 0.88 -8.42
N VAL A 174 0.88 0.64 -7.27
CA VAL A 174 2.35 0.70 -7.15
C VAL A 174 3.00 -0.59 -6.60
N ALA A 175 2.22 -1.50 -6.03
CA ALA A 175 2.71 -2.76 -5.45
C ALA A 175 2.22 -3.99 -6.24
N ARG A 176 2.00 -3.84 -7.56
CA ARG A 176 1.57 -4.97 -8.40
C ARG A 176 2.63 -6.08 -8.39
N TRP A 177 2.23 -7.24 -7.93
CA TRP A 177 3.00 -8.50 -7.90
C TRP A 177 2.68 -9.33 -9.14
#